data_d7aa3ea7a7b3ac5737a2a2f884374bc3
#
_entry.id   d7aa3ea7a7b3ac5737a2a2f884374bc3
#
_cell.length_a   1.000
_cell.length_b   1.000
_cell.length_c   1.000
_cell.angle_alpha   90.00
_cell.angle_beta   90.00
_cell.angle_gamma   90.00
#
_symmetry.space_group_name_H-M   'P 1'
#
loop_
_entity.id
_entity.type
_entity.pdbx_description
1 polymer ?
#
loop_
_entity_poly.entity_id
_entity_poly.type
_entity_poly.pdbx_seq_one_letter_code
_entity_poly.pdbx_strand_id
1 'polypeptide(L)'
;MGDPALRTDFSVGIGMPCGPTVPWQTTMSLARTTHAAALMGVPLNIHAVAGSSDVCIARDVVLTNYLAGAEKYLFWIDSDISWEPKDFFRVLRLAKDLGVVCAAYPLKREPEECIINFV
;
A
#
# COMPACT_ATOMS: atom_id res chain seq x y z
N MET A 1 17.67 -0.70 -15.46
CA MET A 1 17.57 0.16 -14.27
C MET A 1 16.74 1.38 -14.60
N GLY A 2 15.91 1.82 -13.67
CA GLY A 2 15.00 2.95 -13.89
C GLY A 2 15.73 4.29 -13.93
N ASP A 3 15.07 5.30 -14.48
CA ASP A 3 15.51 6.69 -14.48
C ASP A 3 15.59 7.21 -13.04
N PRO A 4 16.72 7.81 -12.60
CA PRO A 4 16.85 8.42 -11.28
C PRO A 4 15.75 9.43 -10.92
N ALA A 5 15.25 10.17 -11.91
CA ALA A 5 14.14 11.12 -11.69
C ALA A 5 12.84 10.39 -11.31
N LEU A 6 12.57 9.23 -11.89
CA LEU A 6 11.40 8.42 -11.53
C LEU A 6 11.53 7.83 -10.13
N ARG A 7 12.75 7.51 -9.70
CA ARG A 7 12.99 7.01 -8.33
C ARG A 7 12.57 8.01 -7.28
N THR A 8 12.88 9.29 -7.48
CA THR A 8 12.50 10.34 -6.53
C THR A 8 11.02 10.68 -6.61
N ASP A 9 10.45 10.60 -7.81
CA ASP A 9 9.05 10.95 -8.04
C ASP A 9 8.07 9.93 -7.46
N PHE A 10 8.45 8.65 -7.39
CA PHE A 10 7.56 7.57 -7.00
C PHE A 10 7.99 6.84 -5.73
N SER A 11 8.85 7.46 -4.91
CA SER A 11 9.18 6.83 -3.62
C SER A 11 7.91 6.65 -2.78
N VAL A 12 7.68 5.44 -2.27
CA VAL A 12 6.43 5.08 -1.63
C VAL A 12 6.67 4.28 -0.35
N GLY A 13 5.89 4.62 0.67
CA GLY A 13 5.76 3.81 1.88
C GLY A 13 4.44 3.08 1.85
N ILE A 14 4.45 1.78 2.09
CA ILE A 14 3.23 1.01 2.31
C ILE A 14 2.94 1.03 3.80
N GLY A 15 1.81 1.60 4.19
CA GLY A 15 1.33 1.60 5.56
C GLY A 15 0.38 0.43 5.79
N MET A 16 0.76 -0.50 6.67
CA MET A 16 -0.01 -1.72 6.91
C MET A 16 -0.16 -1.99 8.40
N PRO A 17 -1.29 -1.60 9.01
CA PRO A 17 -1.62 -2.09 10.34
C PRO A 17 -1.89 -3.59 10.26
N CYS A 18 -1.17 -4.38 11.07
CA CYS A 18 -1.23 -5.83 11.02
C CYS A 18 -1.84 -6.41 12.29
N GLY A 19 -2.64 -7.47 12.13
CA GLY A 19 -2.99 -8.37 13.21
C GLY A 19 -1.82 -9.29 13.58
N PRO A 20 -2.05 -10.32 14.39
CA PRO A 20 -0.98 -11.25 14.80
C PRO A 20 -0.45 -12.09 13.64
N THR A 21 -1.22 -12.25 12.59
CA THR A 21 -0.83 -13.00 11.39
C THR A 21 -1.25 -12.24 10.14
N VAL A 22 -0.55 -12.49 9.04
CA VAL A 22 -0.88 -11.93 7.73
C VAL A 22 -1.15 -13.10 6.78
N PRO A 23 -2.27 -13.09 6.03
CA PRO A 23 -2.55 -14.13 5.05
C PRO A 23 -1.42 -14.28 4.03
N TRP A 24 -1.18 -15.50 3.57
CA TRP A 24 -0.11 -15.75 2.60
C TRP A 24 -0.34 -15.00 1.28
N GLN A 25 -1.60 -14.77 0.90
CA GLN A 25 -1.94 -14.02 -0.31
C GLN A 25 -1.45 -12.57 -0.22
N THR A 26 -1.65 -11.94 0.93
CA THR A 26 -1.15 -10.58 1.19
C THR A 26 0.38 -10.54 1.17
N THR A 27 1.02 -11.54 1.78
CA THR A 27 2.49 -11.67 1.79
C THR A 27 3.03 -11.81 0.37
N MET A 28 2.39 -12.62 -0.47
CA MET A 28 2.79 -12.77 -1.86
C MET A 28 2.61 -11.48 -2.66
N SER A 29 1.53 -10.74 -2.41
CA SER A 29 1.31 -9.43 -3.03
C SER A 29 2.42 -8.45 -2.66
N LEU A 30 2.79 -8.39 -1.38
CA LEU A 30 3.90 -7.57 -0.91
C LEU A 30 5.23 -7.97 -1.57
N ALA A 31 5.54 -9.25 -1.61
CA ALA A 31 6.78 -9.75 -2.20
C ALA A 31 6.88 -9.41 -3.70
N ARG A 32 5.81 -9.64 -4.45
CA ARG A 32 5.76 -9.33 -5.88
C ARG A 32 5.85 -7.83 -6.14
N THR A 33 5.18 -7.03 -5.33
CA THR A 33 5.20 -5.56 -5.46
C THR A 33 6.59 -5.02 -5.12
N THR A 34 7.21 -5.51 -4.07
CA THR A 34 8.59 -5.13 -3.69
C THR A 34 9.58 -5.48 -4.80
N HIS A 35 9.46 -6.68 -5.37
CA HIS A 35 10.30 -7.12 -6.47
C HIS A 35 10.12 -6.24 -7.70
N ALA A 36 8.88 -5.96 -8.09
CA ALA A 36 8.58 -5.09 -9.23
C ALA A 36 9.10 -3.66 -9.00
N ALA A 37 8.94 -3.12 -7.80
CA ALA A 37 9.48 -1.81 -7.45
C ALA A 37 11.01 -1.77 -7.61
N ALA A 38 11.70 -2.80 -7.15
CA ALA A 38 13.15 -2.90 -7.29
C ALA A 38 13.58 -2.93 -8.76
N LEU A 39 12.88 -3.68 -9.61
CA LEU A 39 13.16 -3.74 -11.05
C LEU A 39 12.92 -2.39 -11.73
N MET A 40 11.94 -1.63 -11.30
CA MET A 40 11.62 -0.31 -11.86
C MET A 40 12.46 0.82 -11.28
N GLY A 41 13.24 0.55 -10.23
CA GLY A 41 14.01 1.56 -9.53
C GLY A 41 13.18 2.48 -8.65
N VAL A 42 12.01 2.04 -8.19
CA VAL A 42 11.13 2.79 -7.29
C VAL A 42 11.49 2.45 -5.85
N PRO A 43 11.95 3.41 -5.03
CA PRO A 43 12.17 3.17 -3.61
C PRO A 43 10.85 2.84 -2.91
N LEU A 44 10.82 1.72 -2.20
CA LEU A 44 9.64 1.24 -1.50
C LEU A 44 10.03 0.76 -0.11
N ASN A 45 9.34 1.27 0.90
CA ASN A 45 9.46 0.83 2.28
C ASN A 45 8.11 0.33 2.78
N ILE A 46 8.15 -0.61 3.70
CA ILE A 46 6.95 -1.13 4.35
C ILE A 46 6.95 -0.66 5.81
N HIS A 47 5.92 0.10 6.17
CA HIS A 47 5.69 0.54 7.53
C HIS A 47 4.56 -0.32 8.12
N ALA A 48 4.94 -1.43 8.72
CA ALA A 48 3.99 -2.35 9.33
C ALA A 48 4.04 -2.23 10.85
N VAL A 49 2.87 -2.28 11.48
CA VAL A 49 2.73 -2.29 12.93
C VAL A 49 1.85 -3.47 13.31
N ALA A 50 2.39 -4.37 14.11
CA ALA A 50 1.70 -5.56 14.57
C ALA A 50 1.44 -5.48 16.09
N GLY A 51 0.44 -6.24 16.53
CA GLY A 51 0.17 -6.41 17.97
C GLY A 51 -0.65 -5.32 18.63
N SER A 52 -1.10 -4.30 17.89
CA SER A 52 -2.03 -3.31 18.43
C SER A 52 -3.47 -3.79 18.19
N SER A 53 -4.27 -3.78 19.26
CA SER A 53 -5.71 -4.05 19.17
C SER A 53 -6.50 -2.83 18.69
N ASP A 54 -5.88 -1.65 18.70
CA ASP A 54 -6.50 -0.41 18.28
C ASP A 54 -5.93 0.03 16.92
N VAL A 55 -6.79 0.00 15.91
CA VAL A 55 -6.42 0.36 14.54
C VAL A 55 -6.00 1.83 14.44
N CYS A 56 -6.61 2.72 15.22
CA CYS A 56 -6.26 4.14 15.22
C CYS A 56 -4.83 4.35 15.75
N ILE A 57 -4.46 3.67 16.83
CA ILE A 57 -3.10 3.73 17.38
C ILE A 57 -2.09 3.16 16.38
N ALA A 58 -2.41 2.02 15.76
CA ALA A 58 -1.54 1.41 14.76
C ALA A 58 -1.31 2.35 13.57
N ARG A 59 -2.35 3.00 13.08
CA ARG A 59 -2.24 3.97 11.99
C ARG A 59 -1.44 5.20 12.37
N ASP A 60 -1.58 5.69 13.60
CA ASP A 60 -0.76 6.82 14.09
C ASP A 60 0.72 6.48 14.10
N VAL A 61 1.09 5.28 14.53
CA VAL A 61 2.49 4.83 14.52
C VAL A 61 3.02 4.72 13.10
N VAL A 62 2.24 4.13 12.19
CA VAL A 62 2.60 4.04 10.77
C VAL A 62 2.82 5.41 10.16
N LEU A 63 1.90 6.33 10.40
CA LEU A 63 1.99 7.70 9.87
C LEU A 63 3.20 8.43 10.43
N THR A 64 3.48 8.28 11.72
CA THR A 64 4.66 8.88 12.37
C THR A 64 5.94 8.37 11.72
N ASN A 65 6.04 7.06 11.50
CA ASN A 65 7.20 6.45 10.84
C ASN A 65 7.35 6.93 9.40
N TYR A 66 6.24 7.03 8.67
CA TYR A 66 6.25 7.55 7.31
C TYR A 66 6.73 9.01 7.26
N LEU A 67 6.22 9.87 8.13
CA LEU A 67 6.58 11.29 8.16
C LEU A 67 8.05 11.51 8.57
N ALA A 68 8.63 10.61 9.33
CA ALA A 68 10.05 10.64 9.67
C ALA A 68 10.95 10.19 8.51
N GLY A 69 10.41 9.54 7.50
CA GLY A 69 11.13 9.06 6.33
C GLY A 69 11.15 10.08 5.18
N ALA A 70 11.56 9.60 4.01
CA ALA A 70 11.74 10.43 2.83
C ALA A 70 10.82 10.06 1.66
N GLU A 71 9.90 9.12 1.85
CA GLU A 71 8.98 8.70 0.81
C GLU A 71 7.97 9.80 0.51
N LYS A 72 7.66 9.99 -0.77
CA LYS A 72 6.70 11.01 -1.22
C LYS A 72 5.24 10.59 -1.07
N TYR A 73 4.97 9.29 -1.13
CA TYR A 73 3.61 8.76 -1.10
C TYR A 73 3.46 7.76 0.02
N LEU A 74 2.29 7.76 0.65
CA LEU A 74 1.88 6.74 1.59
C LEU A 74 0.71 5.96 1.00
N PHE A 75 0.90 4.65 0.86
CA PHE A 75 -0.12 3.75 0.34
C PHE A 75 -0.66 2.89 1.49
N TRP A 76 -1.87 3.20 1.94
CA TRP A 76 -2.51 2.44 3.00
C TRP A 76 -3.10 1.15 2.47
N ILE A 77 -2.74 0.02 3.06
CA ILE A 77 -3.27 -1.30 2.72
C ILE A 77 -3.58 -2.05 4.01
N ASP A 78 -4.79 -2.60 4.11
CA ASP A 78 -5.12 -3.50 5.21
C ASP A 78 -4.40 -4.83 5.04
N SER A 79 -4.06 -5.47 6.18
CA SER A 79 -3.21 -6.68 6.20
C SER A 79 -3.88 -7.94 5.64
N ASP A 80 -5.14 -7.88 5.25
CA ASP A 80 -5.92 -9.00 4.73
C ASP A 80 -6.36 -8.82 3.27
N ILE A 81 -5.76 -7.86 2.56
CA ILE A 81 -6.03 -7.58 1.16
C ILE A 81 -4.88 -8.12 0.30
N SER A 82 -5.23 -8.72 -0.82
CA SER A 82 -4.28 -9.10 -1.86
C SER A 82 -4.51 -8.26 -3.12
N TRP A 83 -3.47 -8.07 -3.92
CA TRP A 83 -3.52 -7.23 -5.12
C TRP A 83 -2.48 -7.70 -6.13
N GLU A 84 -2.62 -7.25 -7.37
CA GLU A 84 -1.60 -7.42 -8.40
C GLU A 84 -0.66 -6.21 -8.42
N PRO A 85 0.66 -6.39 -8.60
CA PRO A 85 1.60 -5.27 -8.67
C PRO A 85 1.21 -4.21 -9.69
N LYS A 86 0.68 -4.61 -10.85
CA LYS A 86 0.24 -3.66 -11.88
C LYS A 86 -0.82 -2.69 -11.38
N ASP A 87 -1.73 -3.15 -10.53
CA ASP A 87 -2.80 -2.31 -9.97
C ASP A 87 -2.25 -1.35 -8.93
N PHE A 88 -1.32 -1.80 -8.11
CA PHE A 88 -0.60 -0.95 -7.15
C PHE A 88 0.08 0.22 -7.85
N PHE A 89 0.86 -0.05 -8.89
CA PHE A 89 1.57 1.01 -9.62
C PHE A 89 0.65 1.90 -10.42
N ARG A 90 -0.47 1.37 -10.90
CA ARG A 90 -1.51 2.17 -11.57
C ARG A 90 -2.10 3.21 -10.61
N VAL A 91 -2.45 2.80 -9.40
CA VAL A 91 -2.96 3.72 -8.37
C VAL A 91 -1.91 4.74 -7.99
N LEU A 92 -0.66 4.32 -7.83
CA LEU A 92 0.45 5.22 -7.50
C LEU A 92 0.64 6.30 -8.57
N ARG A 93 0.57 5.95 -9.84
CA ARG A 93 0.65 6.92 -10.94
C ARG A 93 -0.50 7.91 -10.93
N LEU A 94 -1.71 7.44 -10.64
CA LEU A 94 -2.87 8.31 -10.52
C LEU A 94 -2.74 9.28 -9.34
N ALA A 95 -2.14 8.84 -8.25
CA ALA A 95 -1.90 9.68 -7.08
C ALA A 95 -0.98 10.87 -7.40
N LYS A 96 -0.03 10.70 -8.32
CA LYS A 96 0.85 11.79 -8.75
C LYS A 96 0.06 12.96 -9.33
N ASP A 97 -0.98 12.67 -10.11
CA ASP A 97 -1.78 13.70 -10.76
C ASP A 97 -2.94 14.21 -9.89
N LEU A 98 -3.54 13.33 -9.10
CA LEU A 98 -4.77 13.60 -8.37
C LEU A 98 -4.56 13.91 -6.88
N GLY A 99 -3.38 13.63 -6.35
CA GLY A 99 -3.04 13.83 -4.93
C GLY A 99 -3.50 12.69 -4.04
N VAL A 100 -4.81 12.44 -3.95
CA VAL A 100 -5.39 11.35 -3.15
C VAL A 100 -6.22 10.46 -4.05
N VAL A 101 -5.96 9.15 -3.99
CA VAL A 101 -6.67 8.15 -4.78
C VAL A 101 -7.01 6.95 -3.89
N CYS A 102 -8.21 6.43 -4.04
CA CYS A 102 -8.64 5.20 -3.38
C CYS A 102 -8.98 4.15 -4.43
N ALA A 103 -8.62 2.91 -4.17
CA ALA A 103 -9.04 1.77 -4.98
C ALA A 103 -10.23 1.08 -4.30
N ALA A 104 -11.20 0.69 -5.11
CA ALA A 104 -12.33 -0.11 -4.63
C ALA A 104 -11.94 -1.58 -4.57
N TYR A 105 -12.43 -2.29 -3.57
CA TYR A 105 -12.26 -3.73 -3.45
C TYR A 105 -13.59 -4.37 -3.00
N PRO A 106 -13.85 -5.65 -3.38
CA PRO A 106 -15.09 -6.31 -3.03
C PRO A 106 -15.13 -6.67 -1.55
N LEU A 107 -16.35 -6.80 -1.02
CA LEU A 107 -16.57 -7.36 0.29
C LEU A 107 -16.19 -8.85 0.30
N LYS A 108 -15.75 -9.34 1.45
CA LYS A 108 -15.35 -10.75 1.62
C LYS A 108 -16.59 -11.66 1.77
N ARG A 109 -17.44 -11.67 0.76
CA ARG A 109 -18.64 -12.51 0.71
C ARG A 109 -19.09 -12.76 -0.71
N GLU A 110 -19.88 -13.79 -0.91
CA GLU A 110 -20.53 -14.14 -2.15
C GLU A 110 -21.97 -13.59 -2.18
N PRO A 111 -22.45 -12.95 -3.27
CA PRO A 111 -21.64 -12.50 -4.43
C PRO A 111 -20.71 -11.35 -4.09
N GLU A 112 -19.69 -11.12 -4.93
CA GLU A 112 -18.78 -10.01 -4.73
C GLU A 112 -19.50 -8.67 -4.83
N GLU A 113 -19.33 -7.83 -3.82
CA GLU A 113 -19.88 -6.48 -3.78
C GLU A 113 -18.79 -5.49 -3.37
N CYS A 114 -18.75 -4.35 -4.04
CA CYS A 114 -17.86 -3.27 -3.61
C CYS A 114 -18.45 -2.52 -2.43
N ILE A 115 -17.58 -2.08 -1.52
CA ILE A 115 -17.98 -1.30 -0.33
C ILE A 115 -18.31 0.15 -0.64
N ILE A 116 -18.05 0.60 -1.87
CA ILE A 116 -18.33 1.97 -2.32
C ILE A 116 -19.64 1.96 -3.11
N ASN A 117 -20.59 2.77 -2.65
CA ASN A 117 -21.84 2.98 -3.35
C ASN A 117 -21.71 4.21 -4.25
N PHE A 118 -21.99 4.03 -5.53
CA PHE A 118 -22.06 5.13 -6.49
C PHE A 118 -23.50 5.63 -6.54
N VAL A 119 -23.66 6.90 -6.33
CA VAL A 119 -24.97 7.56 -6.39
C VAL A 119 -25.21 8.13 -7.76
#